data_8b9e72e1a907bd716f49ff177b97b9c5
#
_entry.id   8b9e72e1a907bd716f49ff177b97b9c5
#
_cell.length_a   1.000
_cell.length_b   1.000
_cell.length_c   1.000
_cell.angle_alpha   90.00
_cell.angle_beta   90.00
_cell.angle_gamma   90.00
#
_symmetry.space_group_name_H-M   'P 1'
#
loop_
_entity.id
_entity.type
_entity.pdbx_description
1 polymer ?
#
loop_
_entity_poly.entity_id
_entity_poly.type
_entity_poly.pdbx_seq_one_letter_code
_entity_poly.pdbx_strand_id
1 'polypeptide(L)'
;MSENCIFCKIVNNTIPSKKIYEDDDLIAFNDINPKMPVHFLIVPKNHIDMLSDCDINNSEHIQLLGKMSALAPILAKQQGCNNGFKVVIHNGKGGGQEIFHIHMHVMGTPL
;
A
#
# COMPACT_ATOMS: atom_id res chain seq x y z
N MET A 1 -11.81 4.64 12.35
CA MET A 1 -10.40 4.21 12.34
C MET A 1 -10.09 3.34 13.52
N SER A 2 -9.26 2.33 13.32
CA SER A 2 -8.85 1.44 14.40
C SER A 2 -7.69 2.06 15.19
N GLU A 3 -7.86 2.19 16.51
CA GLU A 3 -6.81 2.69 17.40
C GLU A 3 -5.62 1.73 17.45
N ASN A 4 -5.84 0.45 17.15
CA ASN A 4 -4.80 -0.58 17.20
C ASN A 4 -4.11 -0.79 15.86
N CYS A 5 -4.53 -0.07 14.81
CA CYS A 5 -3.95 -0.24 13.49
C CYS A 5 -2.72 0.65 13.32
N ILE A 6 -1.56 0.01 13.10
CA ILE A 6 -0.31 0.74 12.89
C ILE A 6 -0.39 1.65 11.66
N PHE A 7 -1.07 1.23 10.60
CA PHE A 7 -1.20 2.04 9.38
C PHE A 7 -2.13 3.24 9.60
N CYS A 8 -3.21 3.06 10.36
CA CYS A 8 -4.04 4.20 10.75
C CYS A 8 -3.24 5.23 11.56
N LYS A 9 -2.34 4.76 12.42
CA LYS A 9 -1.48 5.63 13.20
C LYS A 9 -0.47 6.39 12.33
N ILE A 10 0.02 5.75 11.27
CA ILE A 10 0.88 6.41 10.30
C ILE A 10 0.10 7.45 9.50
N VAL A 11 -1.12 7.09 9.08
CA VAL A 11 -2.00 8.00 8.32
C VAL A 11 -2.27 9.29 9.11
N ASN A 12 -2.55 9.17 10.40
CA ASN A 12 -2.88 10.34 11.22
C ASN A 12 -1.67 10.97 11.93
N ASN A 13 -0.46 10.52 11.58
CA ASN A 13 0.81 11.03 12.11
C ASN A 13 1.01 10.79 13.62
N THR A 14 0.27 9.86 14.22
CA THR A 14 0.50 9.42 15.60
C THR A 14 1.85 8.71 15.70
N ILE A 15 2.20 7.92 14.69
CA ILE A 15 3.53 7.33 14.53
C ILE A 15 4.21 8.07 13.39
N PRO A 16 5.38 8.70 13.63
CA PRO A 16 6.09 9.38 12.56
C PRO A 16 6.58 8.37 11.52
N SER A 17 6.42 8.73 10.26
CA SER A 17 6.91 7.92 9.14
C SER A 17 7.24 8.86 7.99
N LYS A 18 8.33 8.55 7.31
CA LYS A 18 8.71 9.30 6.13
C LYS A 18 7.89 8.79 4.95
N LYS A 19 6.88 9.56 4.58
CA LYS A 19 6.04 9.24 3.43
C LYS A 19 6.76 9.64 2.15
N ILE A 20 6.76 8.73 1.15
CA ILE A 20 7.29 9.01 -0.18
C ILE A 20 6.20 9.57 -1.09
N TYR A 21 4.94 9.44 -0.68
CA TYR A 21 3.79 9.98 -1.41
C TYR A 21 2.61 10.14 -0.44
N GLU A 22 1.82 11.16 -0.66
CA GLU A 22 0.58 11.36 0.07
C GLU A 22 -0.38 12.20 -0.77
N ASP A 23 -1.65 11.75 -0.82
CA ASP A 23 -2.75 12.56 -1.34
C ASP A 23 -3.95 12.39 -0.42
N ASP A 24 -5.15 12.79 -0.86
CA ASP A 24 -6.35 12.73 -0.02
C ASP A 24 -6.75 11.29 0.32
N ASP A 25 -6.38 10.32 -0.50
CA ASP A 25 -6.86 8.94 -0.37
C ASP A 25 -5.78 7.93 0.00
N LEU A 26 -4.54 8.19 -0.37
CA LEU A 26 -3.44 7.23 -0.28
C LEU A 26 -2.21 7.84 0.38
N ILE A 27 -1.45 6.95 1.06
CA ILE A 27 -0.07 7.24 1.45
C ILE A 27 0.82 6.13 0.91
N ALA A 28 2.10 6.42 0.77
CA ALA A 28 3.10 5.40 0.46
C ALA A 28 4.36 5.67 1.27
N PHE A 29 5.01 4.59 1.72
CA PHE A 29 6.24 4.67 2.50
C PHE A 29 7.05 3.39 2.31
N ASN A 30 8.36 3.46 2.53
CA ASN A 30 9.23 2.31 2.38
C ASN A 30 8.96 1.29 3.48
N ASP A 31 9.00 0.00 3.10
CA ASP A 31 8.90 -1.10 4.07
C ASP A 31 10.16 -1.12 4.91
N ILE A 32 10.00 -1.26 6.23
CA ILE A 32 11.14 -1.30 7.16
C ILE A 32 11.90 -2.62 7.09
N ASN A 33 11.30 -3.66 6.50
CA ASN A 33 11.91 -4.96 6.28
C ASN A 33 11.87 -5.30 4.78
N PRO A 34 12.61 -4.57 3.94
CA PRO A 34 12.50 -4.74 2.50
C PRO A 34 12.94 -6.13 2.05
N LYS A 35 12.15 -6.72 1.15
CA LYS A 35 12.46 -8.02 0.54
C LYS A 35 13.23 -7.89 -0.76
N MET A 36 13.25 -6.68 -1.33
CA MET A 36 13.98 -6.35 -2.58
C MET A 36 14.62 -4.97 -2.40
N PRO A 37 15.58 -4.59 -3.25
CA PRO A 37 16.25 -3.28 -3.13
C PRO A 37 15.28 -2.10 -3.10
N VAL A 38 14.19 -2.18 -3.87
CA VAL A 38 13.07 -1.24 -3.76
C VAL A 38 11.89 -2.03 -3.22
N HIS A 39 11.33 -1.58 -2.10
CA HIS A 39 10.15 -2.20 -1.51
C HIS A 39 9.40 -1.13 -0.71
N PHE A 40 8.26 -0.71 -1.24
CA PHE A 40 7.42 0.25 -0.57
C PHE A 40 5.98 -0.24 -0.51
N LEU A 41 5.19 0.40 0.33
CA LEU A 41 3.78 0.06 0.53
C LEU A 41 2.92 1.22 0.05
N ILE A 42 1.81 0.91 -0.60
CA ILE A 42 0.76 1.87 -0.89
C ILE A 42 -0.42 1.51 0.00
N VAL A 43 -0.88 2.45 0.80
CA VAL A 43 -1.86 2.23 1.86
C VAL A 43 -2.97 3.26 1.74
N PRO A 44 -4.24 2.83 1.67
CA PRO A 44 -5.35 3.79 1.68
C PRO A 44 -5.50 4.43 3.05
N LYS A 45 -5.90 5.69 3.07
CA LYS A 45 -6.16 6.40 4.33
C LYS A 45 -7.37 5.84 5.05
N ASN A 46 -8.40 5.43 4.30
CA ASN A 46 -9.56 4.76 4.89
C ASN A 46 -9.19 3.32 5.27
N HIS A 47 -9.59 2.91 6.47
CA HIS A 47 -9.31 1.57 6.96
C HIS A 47 -10.26 0.56 6.31
N ILE A 48 -9.69 -0.36 5.54
CA ILE A 48 -10.36 -1.55 5.03
C ILE A 48 -9.44 -2.70 5.43
N ASP A 49 -9.97 -3.74 6.06
CA ASP A 49 -9.13 -4.80 6.60
C ASP A 49 -8.37 -5.57 5.52
N MET A 50 -9.06 -6.00 4.47
CA MET A 50 -8.44 -6.82 3.44
C MET A 50 -9.17 -6.69 2.11
N LEU A 51 -8.53 -7.19 1.06
CA LEU A 51 -9.04 -7.11 -0.30
C LEU A 51 -10.44 -7.70 -0.44
N SER A 52 -10.69 -8.84 0.24
CA SER A 52 -12.00 -9.51 0.17
C SER A 52 -13.13 -8.72 0.82
N ASP A 53 -12.82 -7.65 1.56
CA ASP A 53 -13.82 -6.73 2.10
C ASP A 53 -14.21 -5.65 1.09
N CYS A 54 -13.53 -5.59 -0.05
CA CYS A 54 -13.88 -4.67 -1.12
C CYS A 54 -14.99 -5.28 -1.97
N ASP A 55 -15.99 -4.46 -2.29
CA ASP A 55 -17.16 -4.89 -3.05
C ASP A 55 -17.02 -4.44 -4.51
N ILE A 56 -17.13 -5.41 -5.42
CA ILE A 56 -17.02 -5.14 -6.87
C ILE A 56 -18.11 -4.15 -7.37
N ASN A 57 -19.21 -4.04 -6.63
CA ASN A 57 -20.28 -3.12 -6.98
C ASN A 57 -20.19 -1.76 -6.26
N ASN A 58 -19.19 -1.59 -5.40
CA ASN A 58 -18.96 -0.32 -4.70
C ASN A 58 -17.96 0.51 -5.50
N SER A 59 -18.43 1.60 -6.10
CA SER A 59 -17.59 2.43 -6.96
C SER A 59 -16.39 3.03 -6.23
N GLU A 60 -16.55 3.36 -4.94
CA GLU A 60 -15.44 3.90 -4.15
C GLU A 60 -14.34 2.86 -3.95
N HIS A 61 -14.72 1.60 -3.69
CA HIS A 61 -13.76 0.50 -3.56
C HIS A 61 -13.01 0.28 -4.88
N ILE A 62 -13.73 0.29 -5.99
CA ILE A 62 -13.13 0.05 -7.31
C ILE A 62 -12.18 1.20 -7.68
N GLN A 63 -12.60 2.43 -7.44
CA GLN A 63 -11.73 3.60 -7.70
C GLN A 63 -10.48 3.56 -6.83
N LEU A 64 -10.63 3.19 -5.57
CA LEU A 64 -9.49 3.10 -4.64
C LEU A 64 -8.47 2.07 -5.10
N LEU A 65 -8.92 0.87 -5.44
CA LEU A 65 -8.04 -0.20 -5.92
C LEU A 65 -7.38 0.17 -7.24
N GLY A 66 -8.12 0.80 -8.14
CA GLY A 66 -7.60 1.30 -9.40
C GLY A 66 -6.53 2.36 -9.20
N LYS A 67 -6.77 3.29 -8.28
CA LYS A 67 -5.83 4.36 -7.97
C LYS A 67 -4.54 3.80 -7.37
N MET A 68 -4.64 2.86 -6.45
CA MET A 68 -3.47 2.17 -5.89
C MET A 68 -2.64 1.51 -7.00
N SER A 69 -3.32 0.82 -7.91
CA SER A 69 -2.67 0.11 -9.02
C SER A 69 -2.01 1.08 -10.00
N ALA A 70 -2.64 2.22 -10.29
CA ALA A 70 -2.11 3.22 -11.20
C ALA A 70 -0.95 4.00 -10.59
N LEU A 71 -0.94 4.16 -9.26
CA LEU A 71 0.14 4.86 -8.56
C LEU A 71 1.43 4.03 -8.51
N ALA A 72 1.30 2.70 -8.45
CA ALA A 72 2.45 1.81 -8.28
C ALA A 72 3.55 2.04 -9.34
N PRO A 73 3.25 2.08 -10.64
CA PRO A 73 4.30 2.30 -11.64
C PRO A 73 4.93 3.69 -11.55
N ILE A 74 4.17 4.70 -11.15
CA ILE A 74 4.69 6.06 -11.02
C ILE A 74 5.77 6.10 -9.95
N LEU A 75 5.47 5.55 -8.76
CA LEU A 75 6.42 5.55 -7.64
C LEU A 75 7.59 4.59 -7.88
N ALA A 76 7.32 3.42 -8.52
CA ALA A 76 8.37 2.48 -8.84
C ALA A 76 9.40 3.10 -9.78
N LYS A 77 8.95 3.83 -10.79
CA LYS A 77 9.84 4.55 -11.71
C LYS A 77 10.67 5.60 -10.98
N GLN A 78 10.06 6.35 -10.07
CA GLN A 78 10.78 7.35 -9.27
C GLN A 78 11.89 6.72 -8.44
N GLN A 79 11.73 5.45 -8.07
CA GLN A 79 12.72 4.72 -7.30
C GLN A 79 13.71 3.94 -8.18
N GLY A 80 13.64 4.12 -9.47
CA GLY A 80 14.61 3.53 -10.40
C GLY A 80 14.22 2.18 -10.99
N CYS A 81 13.01 1.69 -10.74
CA CYS A 81 12.55 0.41 -11.30
C CYS A 81 12.08 0.58 -12.75
N ASN A 82 13.05 0.80 -13.66
CA ASN A 82 12.73 1.08 -15.06
C ASN A 82 12.40 -0.17 -15.87
N ASN A 83 12.84 -1.35 -15.40
CA ASN A 83 12.63 -2.61 -16.14
C ASN A 83 11.53 -3.47 -15.54
N GLY A 84 10.77 -2.92 -14.59
CA GLY A 84 9.63 -3.63 -14.03
C GLY A 84 9.68 -3.72 -12.52
N PHE A 85 8.57 -4.20 -11.98
CA PHE A 85 8.35 -4.36 -10.55
C PHE A 85 7.24 -5.39 -10.37
N LYS A 86 7.08 -5.87 -9.15
CA LYS A 86 5.93 -6.73 -8.84
C LYS A 86 5.07 -6.09 -7.78
N VAL A 87 3.78 -6.42 -7.83
CA VAL A 87 2.77 -5.93 -6.91
C VAL A 87 2.15 -7.11 -6.19
N VAL A 88 2.05 -7.04 -4.87
CA VAL A 88 1.46 -8.09 -4.06
C VAL A 88 0.48 -7.47 -3.07
N ILE A 89 -0.72 -8.01 -3.03
CA ILE A 89 -1.69 -7.73 -1.97
C ILE A 89 -1.99 -9.05 -1.30
N HIS A 90 -1.63 -9.17 -0.02
CA HIS A 90 -1.97 -10.37 0.76
C HIS A 90 -3.39 -10.23 1.30
N ASN A 91 -4.16 -11.29 1.24
CA ASN A 91 -5.54 -11.31 1.75
C ASN A 91 -5.70 -12.37 2.81
N GLY A 92 -5.94 -11.95 4.04
CA GLY A 92 -6.19 -12.86 5.15
C GLY A 92 -4.97 -13.66 5.57
N LYS A 93 -5.13 -14.44 6.63
CA LYS A 93 -4.03 -15.26 7.15
C LYS A 93 -3.55 -16.29 6.13
N GLY A 94 -4.46 -16.86 5.36
CA GLY A 94 -4.14 -17.83 4.34
C GLY A 94 -3.29 -17.26 3.20
N GLY A 95 -3.33 -15.96 3.01
CA GLY A 95 -2.52 -15.25 2.02
C GLY A 95 -1.28 -14.59 2.60
N GLY A 96 -1.02 -14.77 3.89
CA GLY A 96 0.15 -14.18 4.55
C GLY A 96 -0.01 -12.74 5.00
N GLN A 97 -1.24 -12.26 5.10
CA GLN A 97 -1.48 -10.90 5.58
C GLN A 97 -1.16 -10.79 7.07
N GLU A 98 -0.28 -9.86 7.42
CA GLU A 98 0.13 -9.66 8.82
C GLU A 98 -0.58 -8.46 9.44
N ILE A 99 -0.79 -7.39 8.68
CA ILE A 99 -1.45 -6.17 9.15
C ILE A 99 -2.81 -6.07 8.44
N PHE A 100 -3.90 -6.02 9.23
CA PHE A 100 -5.25 -6.00 8.68
C PHE A 100 -5.74 -4.58 8.44
N HIS A 101 -5.06 -3.94 7.55
CA HIS A 101 -5.36 -2.70 6.86
C HIS A 101 -4.81 -2.92 5.46
N ILE A 102 -5.68 -2.98 4.48
CA ILE A 102 -5.29 -3.34 3.11
C ILE A 102 -4.08 -2.52 2.66
N HIS A 103 -3.11 -3.18 2.05
CA HIS A 103 -1.93 -2.51 1.55
C HIS A 103 -1.33 -3.28 0.38
N MET A 104 -0.68 -2.54 -0.50
CA MET A 104 -0.07 -3.08 -1.70
C MET A 104 1.44 -3.01 -1.54
N HIS A 105 2.12 -4.16 -1.58
CA HIS A 105 3.58 -4.20 -1.68
C HIS A 105 3.98 -3.94 -3.12
N VAL A 106 4.92 -3.03 -3.31
CA VAL A 106 5.53 -2.78 -4.62
C VAL A 106 7.02 -3.04 -4.47
N MET A 107 7.54 -3.99 -5.22
CA MET A 107 8.91 -4.46 -5.06
C MET A 107 9.60 -4.57 -6.41
N GLY A 108 10.87 -4.19 -6.45
CA GLY A 108 11.65 -4.29 -7.66
C GLY A 108 13.13 -4.05 -7.43
N THR A 109 13.88 -4.23 -8.49
CA THR A 109 15.30 -3.95 -8.52
C THR A 109 15.56 -2.79 -9.48
N PRO A 110 16.26 -1.72 -9.02
CA PRO A 110 16.61 -0.63 -9.93
C PRO A 110 17.58 -1.12 -10.97
N LEU A 111 17.21 -1.03 -12.23
CA LEU A 111 18.03 -1.46 -13.35
C LEU A 111 18.12 -0.38 -14.42
#